data_4671165f2c89df7033153788341ed198
#
_entry.id   4671165f2c89df7033153788341ed198
#
_cell.length_a   1.000
_cell.length_b   1.000
_cell.length_c   1.000
_cell.angle_alpha   90.00
_cell.angle_beta   90.00
_cell.angle_gamma   90.00
#
_symmetry.space_group_name_H-M   'P 1'
#
loop_
_entity.id
_entity.type
_entity.pdbx_description
1 polymer ?
#
loop_
_entity_poly.entity_id
_entity_poly.type
_entity_poly.pdbx_seq_one_letter_code
_entity_poly.pdbx_strand_id
1 'polypeptide(L)'
;MQGVINFVQGILNLGPAVFVGLLLFLIGLLVKAKPGRALSAAITLGVAFSGVGLVIGYLIGGVAPAGKAMVENTGITLTSLDFGWTAGAAITWAWQFAIFMFPVQIVINLIMLAFNWTNCLNVDLWNVWGKIFMAALVSDMTGSVWAAWVLAGVWIIMELKSADLTEKQVQHLTGIPGISVPHLILLDNIILTPVDWLVSRIPGLNKIKTDPQALREKLGIFGENHIIGFILGLVIALIGRFTFKDALGVALIGATGLTLMPKV
;
A
#
# COMPACT_ATOMS: atom_id res chain seq x y z
N MET A 1 3.16 25.94 20.03
CA MET A 1 2.82 24.55 19.71
C MET A 1 1.58 24.46 18.81
N GLN A 2 0.46 25.10 19.17
CA GLN A 2 -0.78 25.08 18.36
C GLN A 2 -0.60 25.59 16.92
N GLY A 3 0.18 26.65 16.70
CA GLY A 3 0.45 27.17 15.35
C GLY A 3 1.15 26.19 14.42
N VAL A 4 2.08 25.41 14.95
CA VAL A 4 2.78 24.34 14.17
C VAL A 4 1.81 23.21 13.84
N ILE A 5 0.97 22.81 14.81
CA ILE A 5 -0.06 21.78 14.61
C ILE A 5 -1.03 22.22 13.52
N ASN A 6 -1.54 23.46 13.60
CA ASN A 6 -2.48 24.00 12.61
C ASN A 6 -1.86 24.12 11.21
N PHE A 7 -0.59 24.51 11.12
CA PHE A 7 0.15 24.60 9.85
C PHE A 7 0.30 23.21 9.20
N VAL A 8 0.73 22.23 9.99
CA VAL A 8 0.90 20.88 9.49
C VAL A 8 -0.43 20.23 9.14
N GLN A 9 -1.46 20.45 9.96
CA GLN A 9 -2.82 20.02 9.65
C GLN A 9 -3.34 20.65 8.36
N GLY A 10 -3.02 21.92 8.11
CA GLY A 10 -3.30 22.61 6.86
C GLY A 10 -2.68 21.92 5.65
N ILE A 11 -1.42 21.48 5.77
CA ILE A 11 -0.74 20.72 4.70
C ILE A 11 -1.36 19.33 4.50
N LEU A 12 -1.65 18.62 5.59
CA LEU A 12 -2.30 17.30 5.53
C LEU A 12 -3.69 17.37 4.88
N ASN A 13 -4.43 18.45 5.14
CA ASN A 13 -5.75 18.69 4.54
C ASN A 13 -5.70 18.94 3.03
N LEU A 14 -4.53 19.26 2.46
CA LEU A 14 -4.34 19.32 0.99
C LEU A 14 -4.40 17.95 0.33
N GLY A 15 -4.38 16.89 1.13
CA GLY A 15 -4.44 15.52 0.69
C GLY A 15 -3.07 14.85 0.50
N PRO A 16 -3.05 13.53 0.51
CA PRO A 16 -1.82 12.74 0.51
C PRO A 16 -0.91 13.03 -0.70
N ALA A 17 -1.50 13.20 -1.87
CA ALA A 17 -0.76 13.46 -3.11
C ALA A 17 0.09 14.74 -3.02
N VAL A 18 -0.48 15.81 -2.46
CA VAL A 18 0.21 17.10 -2.29
C VAL A 18 1.24 17.01 -1.18
N PHE A 19 0.86 16.42 -0.04
CA PHE A 19 1.73 16.28 1.13
C PHE A 19 2.99 15.46 0.81
N VAL A 20 2.83 14.28 0.21
CA VAL A 20 3.96 13.40 -0.14
C VAL A 20 4.82 14.02 -1.23
N GLY A 21 4.21 14.69 -2.23
CA GLY A 21 4.94 15.44 -3.24
C GLY A 21 5.79 16.57 -2.65
N LEU A 22 5.21 17.39 -1.76
CA LEU A 22 5.94 18.47 -1.09
C LEU A 22 7.13 17.93 -0.28
N LEU A 23 6.92 16.84 0.43
CA LEU A 23 7.94 16.24 1.26
C LEU A 23 9.10 15.67 0.42
N LEU A 24 8.78 15.00 -0.71
CA LEU A 24 9.80 14.54 -1.65
C LEU A 24 10.60 15.70 -2.25
N PHE A 25 9.93 16.82 -2.54
CA PHE A 25 10.62 18.04 -3.00
C PHE A 25 11.62 18.53 -1.96
N LEU A 26 11.20 18.66 -0.69
CA LEU A 26 12.08 19.11 0.39
C LEU A 26 13.25 18.16 0.63
N ILE A 27 13.01 16.84 0.63
CA ILE A 27 14.08 15.84 0.72
C ILE A 27 15.04 15.98 -0.45
N GLY A 28 14.52 16.14 -1.67
CA GLY A 28 15.34 16.37 -2.85
C GLY A 28 16.28 17.55 -2.72
N LEU A 29 15.80 18.67 -2.15
CA LEU A 29 16.63 19.84 -1.87
C LEU A 29 17.68 19.56 -0.78
N LEU A 30 17.32 18.85 0.28
CA LEU A 30 18.25 18.47 1.36
C LEU A 30 19.40 17.60 0.88
N VAL A 31 19.15 16.67 -0.03
CA VAL A 31 20.20 15.84 -0.66
C VAL A 31 20.89 16.55 -1.83
N LYS A 32 20.70 17.86 -1.97
CA LYS A 32 21.32 18.72 -2.99
C LYS A 32 20.99 18.31 -4.44
N ALA A 33 19.84 17.71 -4.68
CA ALA A 33 19.34 17.50 -6.03
C ALA A 33 19.08 18.86 -6.73
N LYS A 34 19.18 18.87 -8.05
CA LYS A 34 18.84 20.09 -8.83
C LYS A 34 17.36 20.43 -8.58
N PRO A 35 17.02 21.69 -8.19
CA PRO A 35 15.64 22.04 -7.81
C PRO A 35 14.57 21.66 -8.84
N GLY A 36 14.88 21.83 -10.13
CA GLY A 36 13.96 21.42 -11.21
C GLY A 36 13.70 19.90 -11.25
N ARG A 37 14.72 19.07 -10.94
CA ARG A 37 14.55 17.62 -10.86
C ARG A 37 13.73 17.22 -9.63
N ALA A 38 14.02 17.83 -8.48
CA ALA A 38 13.27 17.59 -7.24
C ALA A 38 11.78 17.95 -7.42
N LEU A 39 11.50 19.11 -8.05
CA LEU A 39 10.15 19.55 -8.33
C LEU A 39 9.44 18.62 -9.32
N SER A 40 10.10 18.22 -10.40
CA SER A 40 9.53 17.28 -11.37
C SER A 40 9.19 15.94 -10.73
N ALA A 41 10.08 15.37 -9.92
CA ALA A 41 9.84 14.12 -9.19
C ALA A 41 8.65 14.25 -8.21
N ALA A 42 8.56 15.36 -7.48
CA ALA A 42 7.48 15.64 -6.55
C ALA A 42 6.12 15.73 -7.26
N ILE A 43 6.05 16.44 -8.38
CA ILE A 43 4.82 16.56 -9.18
C ILE A 43 4.45 15.19 -9.77
N THR A 44 5.43 14.44 -10.33
CA THR A 44 5.17 13.10 -10.89
C THR A 44 4.59 12.17 -9.83
N LEU A 45 5.14 12.18 -8.61
CA LEU A 45 4.62 11.39 -7.51
C LEU A 45 3.21 11.81 -7.10
N GLY A 46 2.95 13.12 -7.00
CA GLY A 46 1.61 13.64 -6.71
C GLY A 46 0.57 13.24 -7.76
N VAL A 47 0.96 13.28 -9.04
CA VAL A 47 0.11 12.84 -10.17
C VAL A 47 -0.17 11.33 -10.07
N ALA A 48 0.86 10.51 -9.77
CA ALA A 48 0.68 9.06 -9.60
C ALA A 48 -0.30 8.74 -8.47
N PHE A 49 -0.14 9.35 -7.29
CA PHE A 49 -1.10 9.17 -6.17
C PHE A 49 -2.52 9.62 -6.50
N SER A 50 -2.66 10.73 -7.21
CA SER A 50 -3.97 11.19 -7.67
C SER A 50 -4.57 10.21 -8.67
N GLY A 51 -3.78 9.67 -9.59
CA GLY A 51 -4.18 8.65 -10.56
C GLY A 51 -4.66 7.36 -9.89
N VAL A 52 -3.90 6.85 -8.90
CA VAL A 52 -4.31 5.69 -8.09
C VAL A 52 -5.66 5.97 -7.42
N GLY A 53 -5.83 7.13 -6.79
CA GLY A 53 -7.09 7.52 -6.13
C GLY A 53 -8.27 7.54 -7.09
N LEU A 54 -8.09 8.08 -8.30
CA LEU A 54 -9.12 8.11 -9.33
C LEU A 54 -9.52 6.70 -9.78
N VAL A 55 -8.55 5.81 -10.05
CA VAL A 55 -8.83 4.43 -10.47
C VAL A 55 -9.54 3.64 -9.38
N ILE A 56 -9.09 3.78 -8.12
CA ILE A 56 -9.74 3.12 -6.97
C ILE A 56 -11.17 3.64 -6.81
N GLY A 57 -11.38 4.96 -6.85
CA GLY A 57 -12.71 5.56 -6.74
C GLY A 57 -13.66 5.09 -7.84
N TYR A 58 -13.17 5.00 -9.07
CA TYR A 58 -13.93 4.48 -10.21
C TYR A 58 -14.31 3.01 -10.04
N LEU A 59 -13.37 2.16 -9.58
CA LEU A 59 -13.64 0.74 -9.29
C LEU A 59 -14.65 0.57 -8.16
N ILE A 60 -14.45 1.26 -7.04
CA ILE A 60 -15.36 1.18 -5.89
C ILE A 60 -16.76 1.63 -6.30
N GLY A 61 -16.88 2.78 -6.97
CA GLY A 61 -18.17 3.32 -7.39
C GLY A 61 -18.93 2.39 -8.34
N GLY A 62 -18.23 1.65 -9.19
CA GLY A 62 -18.87 0.81 -10.18
C GLY A 62 -19.06 -0.65 -9.80
N VAL A 63 -18.10 -1.25 -9.08
CA VAL A 63 -18.12 -2.68 -8.74
C VAL A 63 -18.75 -2.95 -7.37
N ALA A 64 -18.58 -2.06 -6.40
CA ALA A 64 -19.08 -2.31 -5.04
C ALA A 64 -20.61 -2.50 -4.96
N PRO A 65 -21.46 -1.75 -5.72
CA PRO A 65 -22.90 -2.01 -5.72
C PRO A 65 -23.25 -3.41 -6.21
N ALA A 66 -22.55 -3.91 -7.23
CA ALA A 66 -22.75 -5.26 -7.76
C ALA A 66 -22.26 -6.32 -6.76
N GLY A 67 -21.12 -6.08 -6.10
CA GLY A 67 -20.61 -6.94 -5.03
C GLY A 67 -21.59 -7.05 -3.85
N LYS A 68 -22.16 -5.92 -3.42
CA LYS A 68 -23.19 -5.90 -2.37
C LYS A 68 -24.42 -6.71 -2.77
N ALA A 69 -24.95 -6.49 -3.95
CA ALA A 69 -26.11 -7.21 -4.47
C ALA A 69 -25.80 -8.72 -4.63
N MET A 70 -24.60 -9.09 -5.02
CA MET A 70 -24.15 -10.49 -5.07
C MET A 70 -24.24 -11.15 -3.68
N VAL A 71 -23.73 -10.49 -2.64
CA VAL A 71 -23.79 -10.99 -1.26
C VAL A 71 -25.25 -11.15 -0.80
N GLU A 72 -26.08 -10.15 -1.03
CA GLU A 72 -27.51 -10.17 -0.67
C GLU A 72 -28.26 -11.30 -1.40
N ASN A 73 -27.97 -11.54 -2.68
CA ASN A 73 -28.65 -12.56 -3.48
C ASN A 73 -28.16 -13.98 -3.23
N THR A 74 -26.93 -14.17 -2.81
CA THR A 74 -26.38 -15.50 -2.49
C THR A 74 -26.71 -15.97 -1.09
N GLY A 75 -27.18 -15.09 -0.20
CA GLY A 75 -27.43 -15.38 1.21
C GLY A 75 -26.17 -15.72 2.00
N ILE A 76 -24.98 -15.46 1.44
CA ILE A 76 -23.70 -15.62 2.14
C ILE A 76 -23.56 -14.47 3.11
N THR A 77 -24.11 -14.62 4.31
CA THR A 77 -23.93 -13.67 5.40
C THR A 77 -22.65 -14.03 6.16
N LEU A 78 -21.54 -13.52 5.69
CA LEU A 78 -20.33 -13.46 6.51
C LEU A 78 -20.48 -12.24 7.43
N THR A 79 -20.18 -12.43 8.72
CA THR A 79 -20.07 -11.29 9.64
C THR A 79 -18.88 -10.46 9.16
N SER A 80 -19.13 -9.45 8.33
CA SER A 80 -18.10 -8.52 7.92
C SER A 80 -18.15 -7.32 8.86
N LEU A 81 -17.15 -7.19 9.70
CA LEU A 81 -16.83 -5.93 10.35
C LEU A 81 -16.02 -5.13 9.31
N ASP A 82 -16.68 -4.14 8.71
CA ASP A 82 -16.00 -3.21 7.83
C ASP A 82 -15.21 -2.22 8.69
N PHE A 83 -13.97 -2.58 8.99
CA PHE A 83 -12.97 -1.64 9.46
C PHE A 83 -12.38 -0.82 8.32
N GLY A 84 -13.10 -0.66 7.23
CA GLY A 84 -12.65 -0.09 5.98
C GLY A 84 -11.64 1.03 6.13
N TRP A 85 -10.86 1.26 5.10
CA TRP A 85 -9.84 2.30 5.03
C TRP A 85 -10.29 3.64 5.63
N THR A 86 -11.54 4.04 5.42
CA THR A 86 -12.10 5.31 5.90
C THR A 86 -12.15 5.37 7.43
N ALA A 87 -12.61 4.32 8.11
CA ALA A 87 -12.66 4.26 9.56
C ALA A 87 -11.24 4.18 10.15
N GLY A 88 -10.38 3.30 9.59
CA GLY A 88 -8.99 3.18 10.00
C GLY A 88 -8.21 4.50 9.82
N ALA A 89 -8.41 5.18 8.69
CA ALA A 89 -7.79 6.48 8.45
C ALA A 89 -8.28 7.55 9.42
N ALA A 90 -9.58 7.59 9.73
CA ALA A 90 -10.14 8.54 10.68
C ALA A 90 -9.53 8.36 12.10
N ILE A 91 -9.45 7.12 12.59
CA ILE A 91 -8.81 6.80 13.88
C ILE A 91 -7.33 7.19 13.87
N THR A 92 -6.63 6.86 12.80
CA THR A 92 -5.21 7.15 12.64
C THR A 92 -4.91 8.64 12.76
N TRP A 93 -5.59 9.44 11.97
CA TRP A 93 -5.32 10.87 11.90
C TRP A 93 -5.97 11.68 13.02
N ALA A 94 -6.96 11.12 13.73
CA ALA A 94 -7.51 11.71 14.94
C ALA A 94 -6.58 11.60 16.16
N TRP A 95 -5.58 10.71 16.11
CA TRP A 95 -4.62 10.58 17.21
C TRP A 95 -3.78 11.86 17.35
N GLN A 96 -3.84 12.50 18.51
CA GLN A 96 -3.21 13.81 18.75
C GLN A 96 -1.69 13.86 18.52
N PHE A 97 -1.02 12.70 18.50
CA PHE A 97 0.41 12.59 18.28
C PHE A 97 0.77 12.08 16.86
N ALA A 98 -0.22 11.89 15.99
CA ALA A 98 -0.03 11.33 14.64
C ALA A 98 1.10 12.02 13.86
N ILE A 99 1.13 13.35 13.91
CA ILE A 99 2.10 14.17 13.18
C ILE A 99 3.55 13.93 13.61
N PHE A 100 3.77 13.60 14.89
CA PHE A 100 5.11 13.38 15.40
C PHE A 100 5.71 12.04 14.95
N MET A 101 4.90 11.14 14.37
CA MET A 101 5.40 9.89 13.84
C MET A 101 6.40 10.10 12.69
N PHE A 102 6.20 11.11 11.85
CA PHE A 102 7.10 11.43 10.75
C PHE A 102 8.52 11.77 11.23
N PRO A 103 8.73 12.79 12.09
CA PRO A 103 10.06 13.08 12.59
C PRO A 103 10.64 11.93 13.41
N VAL A 104 9.84 11.20 14.18
CA VAL A 104 10.32 10.05 14.96
C VAL A 104 10.84 8.95 14.04
N GLN A 105 10.11 8.61 12.96
CA GLN A 105 10.58 7.66 11.96
C GLN A 105 11.90 8.10 11.32
N ILE A 106 12.01 9.35 10.92
CA ILE A 106 13.22 9.89 10.30
C ILE A 106 14.40 9.83 11.28
N VAL A 107 14.21 10.25 12.53
CA VAL A 107 15.26 10.24 13.55
C VAL A 107 15.76 8.81 13.82
N ILE A 108 14.86 7.85 14.04
CA ILE A 108 15.24 6.45 14.25
C ILE A 108 15.99 5.91 13.03
N ASN A 109 15.52 6.18 11.82
CA ASN A 109 16.18 5.73 10.59
C ASN A 109 17.58 6.34 10.43
N LEU A 110 17.75 7.64 10.68
CA LEU A 110 19.05 8.29 10.61
C LEU A 110 20.01 7.76 11.67
N ILE A 111 19.53 7.47 12.89
CA ILE A 111 20.35 6.83 13.93
C ILE A 111 20.82 5.45 13.45
N MET A 112 19.89 4.61 12.95
CA MET A 112 20.23 3.27 12.48
C MET A 112 21.20 3.30 11.28
N LEU A 113 21.07 4.25 10.38
CA LEU A 113 22.02 4.47 9.29
C LEU A 113 23.40 4.90 9.82
N ALA A 114 23.44 5.85 10.75
CA ALA A 114 24.70 6.34 11.32
C ALA A 114 25.51 5.24 12.04
N PHE A 115 24.83 4.29 12.66
CA PHE A 115 25.45 3.12 13.31
C PHE A 115 25.62 1.91 12.39
N ASN A 116 25.30 2.03 11.09
CA ASN A 116 25.29 0.92 10.12
C ASN A 116 24.39 -0.26 10.56
N TRP A 117 23.29 0.04 11.26
CA TRP A 117 22.30 -0.97 11.66
C TRP A 117 21.26 -1.24 10.57
N THR A 118 21.21 -0.42 9.54
CA THR A 118 20.40 -0.61 8.34
C THR A 118 21.11 0.00 7.13
N ASN A 119 20.83 -0.51 5.93
CA ASN A 119 21.23 0.09 4.65
C ASN A 119 20.10 0.93 4.03
N CYS A 120 18.89 0.83 4.60
CA CYS A 120 17.71 1.44 4.06
C CYS A 120 17.51 2.87 4.56
N LEU A 121 17.46 3.85 3.64
CA LEU A 121 16.88 5.17 3.92
C LEU A 121 15.38 5.12 3.62
N ASN A 122 14.58 5.06 4.66
CA ASN A 122 13.12 5.01 4.52
C ASN A 122 12.56 6.39 4.20
N VAL A 123 12.18 6.58 2.95
CA VAL A 123 11.49 7.77 2.44
C VAL A 123 10.00 7.52 2.18
N ASP A 124 9.49 6.36 2.60
CA ASP A 124 8.08 6.02 2.49
C ASP A 124 7.27 6.74 3.59
N LEU A 125 6.63 7.81 3.15
CA LEU A 125 5.80 8.64 4.01
C LEU A 125 4.32 8.28 3.92
N TRP A 126 3.97 7.44 2.95
CA TRP A 126 2.62 6.93 2.81
C TRP A 126 2.30 5.88 3.87
N ASN A 127 3.17 4.90 4.05
CA ASN A 127 2.96 3.80 5.00
C ASN A 127 3.21 4.18 6.47
N VAL A 128 3.55 5.43 6.77
CA VAL A 128 3.60 5.94 8.15
C VAL A 128 2.26 5.78 8.88
N TRP A 129 1.15 5.85 8.15
CA TRP A 129 -0.18 5.71 8.72
C TRP A 129 -0.39 4.41 9.51
N GLY A 130 0.19 3.29 9.06
CA GLY A 130 0.08 2.01 9.75
C GLY A 130 0.66 2.04 11.17
N LYS A 131 1.80 2.72 11.33
CA LYS A 131 2.44 2.93 12.64
C LYS A 131 1.61 3.83 13.54
N ILE A 132 1.05 4.90 12.96
CA ILE A 132 0.17 5.82 13.68
C ILE A 132 -1.09 5.07 14.13
N PHE A 133 -1.70 4.27 13.25
CA PHE A 133 -2.88 3.48 13.56
C PHE A 133 -2.64 2.54 14.75
N MET A 134 -1.55 1.76 14.70
CA MET A 134 -1.21 0.84 15.78
C MET A 134 -0.87 1.58 17.08
N ALA A 135 -0.17 2.70 16.99
CA ALA A 135 0.13 3.52 18.16
C ALA A 135 -1.16 4.12 18.78
N ALA A 136 -2.09 4.58 17.95
CA ALA A 136 -3.40 5.07 18.39
C ALA A 136 -4.19 3.97 19.12
N LEU A 137 -4.27 2.78 18.55
CA LEU A 137 -4.94 1.63 19.17
C LEU A 137 -4.31 1.25 20.51
N VAL A 138 -2.98 1.14 20.59
CA VAL A 138 -2.29 0.82 21.84
C VAL A 138 -2.50 1.91 22.88
N SER A 139 -2.43 3.18 22.47
CA SER A 139 -2.72 4.32 23.37
C SER A 139 -4.12 4.24 23.95
N ASP A 140 -5.11 3.91 23.13
CA ASP A 140 -6.51 3.79 23.55
C ASP A 140 -6.73 2.56 24.45
N MET A 141 -6.24 1.39 24.05
CA MET A 141 -6.43 0.14 24.79
C MET A 141 -5.70 0.11 26.14
N THR A 142 -4.54 0.76 26.24
CA THR A 142 -3.70 0.72 27.45
C THR A 142 -3.78 1.97 28.31
N GLY A 143 -4.33 3.05 27.77
CA GLY A 143 -4.27 4.38 28.38
C GLY A 143 -2.85 4.97 28.42
N SER A 144 -1.86 4.33 27.77
CA SER A 144 -0.45 4.70 27.86
C SER A 144 0.11 5.18 26.53
N VAL A 145 0.37 6.48 26.43
CA VAL A 145 1.07 7.08 25.29
C VAL A 145 2.51 6.55 25.16
N TRP A 146 3.15 6.22 26.26
CA TRP A 146 4.50 5.63 26.23
C TRP A 146 4.51 4.25 25.59
N ALA A 147 3.54 3.38 25.92
CA ALA A 147 3.41 2.07 25.29
C ALA A 147 3.22 2.21 23.76
N ALA A 148 2.44 3.18 23.34
CA ALA A 148 2.23 3.49 21.92
C ALA A 148 3.54 3.89 21.22
N TRP A 149 4.37 4.75 21.83
CA TRP A 149 5.64 5.17 21.25
C TRP A 149 6.69 4.06 21.24
N VAL A 150 6.73 3.22 22.28
CA VAL A 150 7.62 2.06 22.30
C VAL A 150 7.25 1.10 21.16
N LEU A 151 5.96 0.78 20.99
CA LEU A 151 5.52 -0.06 19.89
C LEU A 151 5.85 0.56 18.53
N ALA A 152 5.60 1.86 18.35
CA ALA A 152 5.94 2.54 17.11
C ALA A 152 7.44 2.48 16.80
N GLY A 153 8.30 2.66 17.80
CA GLY A 153 9.75 2.53 17.66
C GLY A 153 10.17 1.12 17.24
N VAL A 154 9.61 0.10 17.87
CA VAL A 154 9.84 -1.30 17.50
C VAL A 154 9.39 -1.56 16.06
N TRP A 155 8.23 -1.07 15.69
CA TRP A 155 7.69 -1.20 14.32
C TRP A 155 8.61 -0.57 13.28
N ILE A 156 9.10 0.65 13.52
CA ILE A 156 10.03 1.33 12.61
C ILE A 156 11.31 0.51 12.43
N ILE A 157 11.88 -0.01 13.53
CA ILE A 157 13.08 -0.85 13.48
C ILE A 157 12.82 -2.13 12.68
N MET A 158 11.69 -2.79 12.92
CA MET A 158 11.31 -4.01 12.20
C MET A 158 11.12 -3.77 10.70
N GLU A 159 10.51 -2.64 10.30
CA GLU A 159 10.40 -2.27 8.88
C GLU A 159 11.76 -2.09 8.21
N LEU A 160 12.67 -1.38 8.86
CA LEU A 160 14.03 -1.18 8.34
C LEU A 160 14.77 -2.50 8.22
N LYS A 161 14.63 -3.39 9.20
CA LYS A 161 15.22 -4.73 9.15
C LYS A 161 14.59 -5.62 8.10
N SER A 162 13.27 -5.52 7.88
CA SER A 162 12.62 -6.25 6.78
C SER A 162 13.13 -5.79 5.40
N ALA A 163 13.39 -4.48 5.25
CA ALA A 163 13.99 -3.94 4.04
C ALA A 163 15.41 -4.49 3.80
N ASP A 164 16.26 -4.52 4.83
CA ASP A 164 17.61 -5.09 4.75
C ASP A 164 17.59 -6.57 4.37
N LEU A 165 16.68 -7.35 4.95
CA LEU A 165 16.55 -8.80 4.69
C LEU A 165 16.12 -9.10 3.26
N THR A 166 15.29 -8.24 2.67
CA THR A 166 14.69 -8.47 1.35
C THR A 166 15.34 -7.66 0.24
N GLU A 167 16.31 -6.83 0.55
CA GLU A 167 16.98 -5.91 -0.38
C GLU A 167 17.41 -6.59 -1.69
N LYS A 168 18.10 -7.71 -1.61
CA LYS A 168 18.61 -8.43 -2.78
C LYS A 168 17.47 -8.98 -3.67
N GLN A 169 16.40 -9.46 -3.05
CA GLN A 169 15.24 -9.98 -3.77
C GLN A 169 14.50 -8.84 -4.47
N VAL A 170 14.30 -7.71 -3.79
CA VAL A 170 13.66 -6.51 -4.35
C VAL A 170 14.48 -5.98 -5.53
N GLN A 171 15.80 -5.86 -5.40
CA GLN A 171 16.66 -5.41 -6.49
C GLN A 171 16.65 -6.37 -7.67
N HIS A 172 16.62 -7.67 -7.42
CA HIS A 172 16.52 -8.69 -8.48
C HIS A 172 15.19 -8.59 -9.24
N LEU A 173 14.08 -8.41 -8.52
CA LEU A 173 12.74 -8.33 -9.11
C LEU A 173 12.50 -7.03 -9.86
N THR A 174 13.01 -5.91 -9.34
CA THR A 174 12.80 -4.59 -9.93
C THR A 174 13.84 -4.22 -10.98
N GLY A 175 15.00 -4.86 -10.96
CA GLY A 175 16.15 -4.48 -11.78
C GLY A 175 16.77 -3.15 -11.38
N ILE A 176 16.42 -2.57 -10.22
CA ILE A 176 16.91 -1.26 -9.76
C ILE A 176 17.94 -1.47 -8.64
N PRO A 177 19.23 -1.14 -8.87
CA PRO A 177 20.26 -1.25 -7.84
C PRO A 177 19.99 -0.30 -6.66
N GLY A 178 20.24 -0.77 -5.44
CA GLY A 178 20.16 0.04 -4.23
C GLY A 178 18.74 0.34 -3.75
N ILE A 179 17.71 -0.20 -4.40
CA ILE A 179 16.32 -0.08 -3.92
C ILE A 179 16.02 -1.11 -2.84
N SER A 180 15.24 -0.72 -1.86
CA SER A 180 14.65 -1.62 -0.86
C SER A 180 13.22 -1.16 -0.52
N VAL A 181 12.43 -2.03 0.10
CA VAL A 181 11.04 -1.74 0.47
C VAL A 181 10.88 -1.87 2.00
N PRO A 182 10.87 -0.75 2.73
CA PRO A 182 10.66 -0.77 4.18
C PRO A 182 9.17 -0.90 4.50
N HIS A 183 8.66 -2.11 4.51
CA HIS A 183 7.25 -2.39 4.81
C HIS A 183 7.09 -3.67 5.61
N LEU A 184 6.24 -3.66 6.64
CA LEU A 184 6.05 -4.82 7.52
C LEU A 184 5.52 -6.07 6.84
N ILE A 185 4.82 -5.93 5.71
CA ILE A 185 4.38 -7.09 4.92
C ILE A 185 5.56 -7.99 4.51
N LEU A 186 6.76 -7.43 4.42
CA LEU A 186 7.96 -8.21 4.13
C LEU A 186 8.41 -9.10 5.30
N LEU A 187 7.88 -8.88 6.50
CA LEU A 187 8.09 -9.79 7.64
C LEU A 187 7.39 -11.13 7.41
N ASP A 188 6.40 -11.19 6.54
CA ASP A 188 5.80 -12.44 6.09
C ASP A 188 6.85 -13.39 5.51
N ASN A 189 7.96 -12.86 5.00
CA ASN A 189 9.10 -13.64 4.54
C ASN A 189 9.74 -14.48 5.66
N ILE A 190 9.60 -14.11 6.93
CA ILE A 190 10.04 -14.93 8.07
C ILE A 190 9.29 -16.27 8.06
N ILE A 191 8.01 -16.26 7.67
CA ILE A 191 7.16 -17.45 7.56
C ILE A 191 7.28 -18.05 6.17
N LEU A 192 7.25 -17.22 5.13
CA LEU A 192 7.25 -17.67 3.74
C LEU A 192 8.58 -18.33 3.34
N THR A 193 9.72 -17.84 3.85
CA THR A 193 11.03 -18.43 3.51
C THR A 193 11.16 -19.90 3.96
N PRO A 194 10.83 -20.28 5.22
CA PRO A 194 10.78 -21.68 5.62
C PRO A 194 9.77 -22.52 4.84
N VAL A 195 8.61 -21.93 4.51
CA VAL A 195 7.57 -22.61 3.70
C VAL A 195 8.09 -22.84 2.28
N ASP A 196 8.68 -21.85 1.64
CA ASP A 196 9.27 -21.95 0.31
C ASP A 196 10.39 -23.01 0.28
N TRP A 197 11.26 -23.01 1.30
CA TRP A 197 12.30 -24.02 1.46
C TRP A 197 11.73 -25.44 1.60
N LEU A 198 10.62 -25.62 2.33
CA LEU A 198 9.94 -26.90 2.46
C LEU A 198 9.28 -27.32 1.14
N VAL A 199 8.54 -26.40 0.53
CA VAL A 199 7.83 -26.60 -0.74
C VAL A 199 8.79 -26.91 -1.88
N SER A 200 9.95 -26.24 -1.94
CA SER A 200 10.97 -26.46 -2.97
C SER A 200 11.58 -27.87 -2.94
N ARG A 201 11.44 -28.60 -1.83
CA ARG A 201 11.90 -29.99 -1.69
C ARG A 201 10.88 -31.03 -2.14
N ILE A 202 9.65 -30.65 -2.40
CA ILE A 202 8.63 -31.59 -2.89
C ILE A 202 8.95 -31.95 -4.36
N PRO A 203 9.22 -33.22 -4.67
CA PRO A 203 9.56 -33.62 -6.02
C PRO A 203 8.46 -33.28 -7.02
N GLY A 204 8.82 -32.58 -8.07
CA GLY A 204 7.90 -32.17 -9.14
C GLY A 204 7.33 -30.79 -9.01
N LEU A 205 7.25 -30.19 -7.81
CA LEU A 205 6.78 -28.81 -7.63
C LEU A 205 7.72 -27.80 -8.31
N ASN A 206 9.03 -28.03 -8.27
CA ASN A 206 10.02 -27.19 -8.96
C ASN A 206 9.88 -27.21 -10.51
N LYS A 207 9.10 -28.13 -11.05
CA LYS A 207 8.81 -28.23 -12.49
C LYS A 207 7.56 -27.41 -12.87
N ILE A 208 6.76 -27.02 -11.90
CA ILE A 208 5.57 -26.21 -12.14
C ILE A 208 6.05 -24.77 -12.33
N LYS A 209 6.07 -24.33 -13.55
CA LYS A 209 6.33 -22.92 -13.86
C LYS A 209 5.09 -22.11 -13.47
N THR A 210 5.16 -21.48 -12.30
CA THR A 210 4.14 -20.54 -11.79
C THR A 210 4.49 -19.08 -12.10
N ASP A 211 5.46 -18.86 -12.98
CA ASP A 211 5.77 -17.54 -13.46
C ASP A 211 4.50 -16.89 -14.03
N PRO A 212 4.09 -15.72 -13.55
CA PRO A 212 2.90 -15.01 -14.02
C PRO A 212 2.90 -14.82 -15.54
N GLN A 213 4.06 -14.61 -16.14
CA GLN A 213 4.19 -14.44 -17.58
C GLN A 213 3.94 -15.75 -18.33
N ALA A 214 4.52 -16.86 -17.87
CA ALA A 214 4.27 -18.17 -18.45
C ALA A 214 2.81 -18.62 -18.29
N LEU A 215 2.18 -18.28 -17.17
CA LEU A 215 0.76 -18.51 -16.96
C LEU A 215 -0.10 -17.67 -17.92
N ARG A 216 0.24 -16.43 -18.12
CA ARG A 216 -0.40 -15.51 -19.06
C ARG A 216 -0.33 -16.04 -20.50
N GLU A 217 0.86 -16.46 -20.94
CA GLU A 217 1.07 -17.05 -22.27
C GLU A 217 0.25 -18.34 -22.44
N LYS A 218 0.16 -19.17 -21.40
CA LYS A 218 -0.63 -20.41 -21.41
C LYS A 218 -2.14 -20.15 -21.46
N LEU A 219 -2.61 -19.09 -20.79
CA LEU A 219 -4.02 -18.70 -20.78
C LEU A 219 -4.41 -17.91 -22.04
N GLY A 220 -3.43 -17.42 -22.80
CA GLY A 220 -3.67 -16.58 -23.97
C GLY A 220 -4.50 -15.35 -23.63
N ILE A 221 -5.57 -15.09 -24.39
CA ILE A 221 -6.44 -13.92 -24.18
C ILE A 221 -7.04 -13.87 -22.76
N PHE A 222 -7.29 -15.02 -22.14
CA PHE A 222 -7.83 -15.09 -20.77
C PHE A 222 -6.81 -14.73 -19.69
N GLY A 223 -5.53 -14.60 -20.03
CA GLY A 223 -4.46 -14.10 -19.17
C GLY A 223 -4.34 -12.57 -19.17
N GLU A 224 -5.05 -11.87 -20.06
CA GLU A 224 -4.98 -10.42 -20.17
C GLU A 224 -5.79 -9.73 -19.07
N ASN A 225 -5.21 -8.72 -18.43
CA ASN A 225 -5.82 -8.01 -17.29
C ASN A 225 -7.21 -7.47 -17.61
N HIS A 226 -7.39 -6.90 -18.80
CA HIS A 226 -8.69 -6.36 -19.20
C HIS A 226 -9.76 -7.45 -19.38
N ILE A 227 -9.38 -8.64 -19.85
CA ILE A 227 -10.29 -9.77 -20.00
C ILE A 227 -10.66 -10.34 -18.64
N ILE A 228 -9.68 -10.51 -17.75
CA ILE A 228 -9.92 -10.97 -16.37
C ILE A 228 -10.86 -10.00 -15.66
N GLY A 229 -10.57 -8.70 -15.71
CA GLY A 229 -11.41 -7.67 -15.11
C GLY A 229 -12.83 -7.65 -15.67
N PHE A 230 -12.97 -7.81 -16.99
CA PHE A 230 -14.26 -7.91 -17.65
C PHE A 230 -15.07 -9.10 -17.16
N ILE A 231 -14.46 -10.29 -17.15
CA ILE A 231 -15.13 -11.53 -16.70
C ILE A 231 -15.54 -11.43 -15.25
N LEU A 232 -14.65 -10.96 -14.37
CA LEU A 232 -14.95 -10.83 -12.95
C LEU A 232 -16.09 -9.83 -12.70
N GLY A 233 -16.04 -8.67 -13.32
CA GLY A 233 -17.10 -7.67 -13.22
C GLY A 233 -18.44 -8.18 -13.72
N LEU A 234 -18.45 -8.89 -14.86
CA LEU A 234 -19.64 -9.50 -15.44
C LEU A 234 -20.24 -10.56 -14.50
N VAL A 235 -19.42 -11.48 -14.01
CA VAL A 235 -19.86 -12.56 -13.12
C VAL A 235 -20.44 -12.01 -11.83
N ILE A 236 -19.76 -11.06 -11.18
CA ILE A 236 -20.22 -10.43 -9.94
C ILE A 236 -21.58 -9.77 -10.15
N ALA A 237 -21.73 -9.02 -11.23
CA ALA A 237 -22.99 -8.31 -11.53
C ALA A 237 -24.15 -9.27 -11.89
N LEU A 238 -23.87 -10.34 -12.62
CA LEU A 238 -24.88 -11.35 -12.96
C LEU A 238 -25.36 -12.13 -11.71
N ILE A 239 -24.44 -12.49 -10.82
CA ILE A 239 -24.80 -13.10 -9.52
C ILE A 239 -25.59 -12.09 -8.68
N GLY A 240 -25.23 -10.80 -8.76
CA GLY A 240 -26.00 -9.69 -8.14
C GLY A 240 -27.36 -9.44 -8.79
N ARG A 241 -27.76 -10.21 -9.83
CA ARG A 241 -29.01 -10.07 -10.57
C ARG A 241 -29.20 -8.74 -11.27
N PHE A 242 -28.10 -8.11 -11.66
CA PHE A 242 -28.15 -6.92 -12.52
C PHE A 242 -28.68 -7.28 -13.91
N THR A 243 -29.32 -6.34 -14.58
CA THR A 243 -29.68 -6.54 -15.99
C THR A 243 -28.42 -6.80 -16.81
N PHE A 244 -28.52 -7.50 -17.93
CA PHE A 244 -27.37 -7.79 -18.77
C PHE A 244 -26.65 -6.50 -19.24
N LYS A 245 -27.41 -5.46 -19.50
CA LYS A 245 -26.89 -4.14 -19.87
C LYS A 245 -26.04 -3.54 -18.73
N ASP A 246 -26.55 -3.55 -17.51
CA ASP A 246 -25.83 -2.98 -16.37
C ASP A 246 -24.63 -3.85 -15.98
N ALA A 247 -24.75 -5.19 -16.11
CA ALA A 247 -23.64 -6.12 -15.91
C ALA A 247 -22.50 -5.90 -16.88
N LEU A 248 -22.78 -5.54 -18.15
CA LEU A 248 -21.75 -5.12 -19.10
C LEU A 248 -21.06 -3.84 -18.66
N GLY A 249 -21.79 -2.88 -18.07
CA GLY A 249 -21.22 -1.68 -17.48
C GLY A 249 -20.21 -2.00 -16.38
N VAL A 250 -20.59 -2.87 -15.42
CA VAL A 250 -19.70 -3.32 -14.34
C VAL A 250 -18.49 -4.08 -14.90
N ALA A 251 -18.69 -4.91 -15.92
CA ALA A 251 -17.62 -5.63 -16.61
C ALA A 251 -16.57 -4.68 -17.22
N LEU A 252 -17.02 -3.63 -17.89
CA LEU A 252 -16.13 -2.60 -18.45
C LEU A 252 -15.38 -1.83 -17.38
N ILE A 253 -16.01 -1.54 -16.24
CA ILE A 253 -15.36 -0.89 -15.10
C ILE A 253 -14.26 -1.81 -14.53
N GLY A 254 -14.55 -3.10 -14.36
CA GLY A 254 -13.57 -4.10 -13.93
C GLY A 254 -12.38 -4.20 -14.91
N ALA A 255 -12.66 -4.28 -16.21
CA ALA A 255 -11.65 -4.28 -17.26
C ALA A 255 -10.75 -3.04 -17.20
N THR A 256 -11.36 -1.86 -17.11
CA THR A 256 -10.66 -0.57 -17.04
C THR A 256 -9.76 -0.50 -15.81
N GLY A 257 -10.28 -0.88 -14.65
CA GLY A 257 -9.54 -0.82 -13.39
C GLY A 257 -8.31 -1.73 -13.40
N LEU A 258 -8.46 -3.00 -13.78
CA LEU A 258 -7.32 -3.93 -13.86
C LEU A 258 -6.31 -3.57 -14.97
N THR A 259 -6.72 -2.78 -15.96
CA THR A 259 -5.80 -2.31 -17.01
C THR A 259 -5.01 -1.09 -16.57
N LEU A 260 -5.65 -0.17 -15.86
CA LEU A 260 -5.03 1.11 -15.48
C LEU A 260 -4.22 0.99 -14.19
N MET A 261 -4.66 0.16 -13.23
CA MET A 261 -4.00 0.04 -11.92
C MET A 261 -2.50 -0.24 -11.99
N PRO A 262 -1.98 -1.12 -12.89
CA PRO A 262 -0.55 -1.33 -13.01
C PRO A 262 0.23 -0.20 -13.71
N LYS A 263 -0.47 0.82 -14.22
CA LYS A 263 0.13 1.92 -15.00
C LYS A 263 0.19 3.25 -14.23
N VAL A 264 -0.51 3.33 -13.12
CA VAL A 264 -0.51 4.49 -12.19
C VAL A 264 0.28 4.18 -10.94
#